data_e8fbcf1492fdb57b47f58c5a4168be1e
#
_entry.id   e8fbcf1492fdb57b47f58c5a4168be1e
#
_cell.length_a   1.000
_cell.length_b   1.000
_cell.length_c   1.000
_cell.angle_alpha   90.00
_cell.angle_beta   90.00
_cell.angle_gamma   90.00
#
_symmetry.space_group_name_H-M   'P 1'
#
loop_
_entity.id
_entity.type
_entity.pdbx_description
1 polymer ?
#
loop_
_entity_poly.entity_id
_entity_poly.type
_entity_poly.pdbx_seq_one_letter_code
_entity_poly.pdbx_strand_id
1 'polypeptide(L)'
;MRKIMLDTNVVVDYLLGREPGCSDCAKILAMHAAAEVVACVSALTLKDAYYLVSMQLKRMERQASGNLSEHRAQAANEIAWACVRQLVENTVTLPTGRAESLYALVLRPLHGDFEDDLVVATALGANVDYLVSNDERLVGHSPIACLTSSDARALLESELAGLKEST
;
A
#
# COMPACT_ATOMS: atom_id res chain seq x y z
N MET A 1 8.42 2.88 18.20
CA MET A 1 7.23 2.92 17.30
C MET A 1 7.69 2.45 15.93
N ARG A 2 7.07 1.41 15.38
CA ARG A 2 7.43 0.84 14.07
C ARG A 2 6.98 1.76 12.93
N LYS A 3 7.81 1.86 11.90
CA LYS A 3 7.51 2.56 10.64
C LYS A 3 7.39 1.52 9.53
N ILE A 4 6.23 1.43 8.90
CA ILE A 4 5.95 0.45 7.85
C ILE A 4 5.54 1.15 6.56
N MET A 5 5.81 0.55 5.43
CA MET A 5 5.34 1.04 4.13
C MET A 5 4.39 0.01 3.51
N LEU A 6 3.21 0.48 3.13
CA LEU A 6 2.19 -0.32 2.47
C LEU A 6 2.38 -0.27 0.95
N ASP A 7 2.48 -1.44 0.34
CA ASP A 7 2.55 -1.59 -1.11
C ASP A 7 1.19 -1.35 -1.77
N THR A 8 1.19 -1.10 -3.05
CA THR A 8 0.01 -0.81 -3.87
C THR A 8 -1.06 -1.89 -3.77
N ASN A 9 -0.68 -3.18 -3.81
CA ASN A 9 -1.64 -4.28 -3.73
C ASN A 9 -2.40 -4.30 -2.40
N VAL A 10 -1.72 -4.05 -1.27
CA VAL A 10 -2.33 -3.99 0.07
C VAL A 10 -3.31 -2.82 0.17
N VAL A 11 -2.92 -1.66 -0.34
CA VAL A 11 -3.76 -0.45 -0.35
C VAL A 11 -4.99 -0.62 -1.25
N VAL A 12 -4.81 -1.20 -2.43
CA VAL A 12 -5.91 -1.43 -3.39
C VAL A 12 -6.90 -2.46 -2.85
N ASP A 13 -6.44 -3.51 -2.17
CA ASP A 13 -7.34 -4.47 -1.49
C ASP A 13 -8.20 -3.77 -0.43
N TYR A 14 -7.61 -2.88 0.36
CA TYR A 14 -8.33 -2.06 1.33
C TYR A 14 -9.38 -1.16 0.67
N LEU A 15 -8.99 -0.40 -0.36
CA LEU A 15 -9.88 0.56 -1.03
C LEU A 15 -11.04 -0.12 -1.79
N LEU A 16 -10.83 -1.33 -2.29
CA LEU A 16 -11.83 -2.10 -3.04
C LEU A 16 -12.58 -3.13 -2.18
N GLY A 17 -12.32 -3.19 -0.88
CA GLY A 17 -12.99 -4.11 0.04
C GLY A 17 -12.69 -5.59 -0.26
N ARG A 18 -11.48 -5.92 -0.71
CA ARG A 18 -11.09 -7.30 -1.04
C ARG A 18 -10.56 -8.01 0.18
N GLU A 19 -11.30 -9.01 0.65
CA GLU A 19 -10.87 -9.81 1.79
C GLU A 19 -9.88 -10.93 1.40
N PRO A 20 -8.94 -11.32 2.31
CA PRO A 20 -8.75 -10.83 3.69
C PRO A 20 -7.93 -9.53 3.80
N GLY A 21 -7.28 -9.08 2.72
CA GLY A 21 -6.36 -7.94 2.72
C GLY A 21 -7.01 -6.63 3.20
N CYS A 22 -8.30 -6.43 2.90
CA CYS A 22 -9.03 -5.26 3.37
C CYS A 22 -9.06 -5.16 4.90
N SER A 23 -9.45 -6.24 5.58
CA SER A 23 -9.52 -6.28 7.05
C SER A 23 -8.16 -6.11 7.70
N ASP A 24 -7.10 -6.72 7.15
CA ASP A 24 -5.75 -6.61 7.68
C ASP A 24 -5.21 -5.18 7.54
N CYS A 25 -5.33 -4.57 6.37
CA CYS A 25 -4.92 -3.20 6.12
C CYS A 25 -5.71 -2.21 7.00
N ALA A 26 -7.02 -2.39 7.16
CA ALA A 26 -7.85 -1.55 8.01
C ALA A 26 -7.36 -1.53 9.47
N LYS A 27 -6.94 -2.69 10.02
CA LYS A 27 -6.38 -2.78 11.37
C LYS A 27 -5.03 -2.07 11.47
N ILE A 28 -4.15 -2.22 10.47
CA ILE A 28 -2.87 -1.50 10.42
C ILE A 28 -3.10 0.02 10.40
N LEU A 29 -4.05 0.51 9.60
CA LEU A 29 -4.40 1.93 9.55
C LEU A 29 -5.02 2.42 10.88
N ALA A 30 -5.79 1.57 11.57
CA ALA A 30 -6.30 1.89 12.91
C ALA A 30 -5.17 2.04 13.95
N MET A 31 -4.14 1.19 13.91
CA MET A 31 -2.94 1.35 14.75
C MET A 31 -2.19 2.64 14.42
N HIS A 32 -2.14 3.04 13.14
CA HIS A 32 -1.56 4.33 12.74
C HIS A 32 -2.36 5.51 13.32
N ALA A 33 -3.68 5.48 13.21
CA ALA A 33 -4.56 6.52 13.77
C ALA A 33 -4.45 6.62 15.30
N ALA A 34 -4.16 5.50 15.97
CA ALA A 34 -3.89 5.45 17.41
C ALA A 34 -2.45 5.88 17.78
N ALA A 35 -1.63 6.30 16.82
CA ALA A 35 -0.21 6.63 16.97
C ALA A 35 0.64 5.48 17.58
N GLU A 36 0.24 4.23 17.35
CA GLU A 36 0.97 3.03 17.78
C GLU A 36 2.03 2.61 16.76
N VAL A 37 1.78 2.86 15.47
CA VAL A 37 2.71 2.63 14.34
C VAL A 37 2.71 3.82 13.39
N VAL A 38 3.70 3.92 12.51
CA VAL A 38 3.71 4.88 11.39
C VAL A 38 3.47 4.13 10.10
N ALA A 39 2.25 4.22 9.54
CA ALA A 39 1.94 3.67 8.23
C ALA A 39 2.26 4.69 7.13
N CYS A 40 3.04 4.25 6.14
CA CYS A 40 3.48 5.05 5.02
C CYS A 40 2.99 4.46 3.71
N VAL A 41 2.82 5.31 2.69
CA VAL A 41 2.63 4.92 1.29
C VAL A 41 3.59 5.70 0.41
N SER A 42 3.98 5.16 -0.73
CA SER A 42 4.77 5.92 -1.70
C SER A 42 3.91 6.86 -2.54
N ALA A 43 4.52 7.89 -3.13
CA ALA A 43 3.84 8.73 -4.11
C ALA A 43 3.37 7.91 -5.34
N LEU A 44 4.07 6.82 -5.68
CA LEU A 44 3.66 5.88 -6.73
C LEU A 44 2.41 5.12 -6.33
N THR A 45 2.35 4.60 -5.10
CA THR A 45 1.16 3.93 -4.56
C THR A 45 -0.08 4.80 -4.69
N LEU A 46 0.02 6.12 -4.43
CA LEU A 46 -1.10 7.05 -4.60
C LEU A 46 -1.55 7.16 -6.07
N LYS A 47 -0.59 7.26 -6.99
CA LYS A 47 -0.87 7.29 -8.45
C LYS A 47 -1.56 5.99 -8.88
N ASP A 48 -1.02 4.84 -8.48
CA ASP A 48 -1.53 3.54 -8.90
C ASP A 48 -2.89 3.23 -8.26
N ALA A 49 -3.09 3.61 -6.99
CA ALA A 49 -4.40 3.53 -6.33
C ALA A 49 -5.48 4.29 -7.11
N TYR A 50 -5.19 5.53 -7.55
CA TYR A 50 -6.12 6.29 -8.39
C TYR A 50 -6.52 5.54 -9.65
N TYR A 51 -5.54 5.07 -10.43
CA TYR A 51 -5.79 4.41 -11.71
C TYR A 51 -6.47 3.06 -11.53
N LEU A 52 -6.02 2.24 -10.59
CA LEU A 52 -6.55 0.89 -10.36
C LEU A 52 -7.99 0.94 -9.82
N VAL A 53 -8.29 1.82 -8.87
CA VAL A 53 -9.64 2.00 -8.34
C VAL A 53 -10.57 2.51 -9.45
N SER A 54 -10.19 3.58 -10.15
CA SER A 54 -10.98 4.13 -11.27
C SER A 54 -11.24 3.07 -12.35
N MET A 55 -10.22 2.32 -12.75
CA MET A 55 -10.32 1.28 -13.76
C MET A 55 -11.25 0.14 -13.31
N GLN A 56 -11.12 -0.31 -12.07
CA GLN A 56 -11.94 -1.38 -11.52
C GLN A 56 -13.42 -0.98 -11.42
N LEU A 57 -13.71 0.21 -10.94
CA LEU A 57 -15.09 0.73 -10.86
C LEU A 57 -15.73 0.84 -12.26
N LYS A 58 -14.99 1.36 -13.24
CA LYS A 58 -15.45 1.42 -14.62
C LYS A 58 -15.68 0.04 -15.23
N ARG A 59 -14.84 -0.93 -14.89
CA ARG A 59 -15.00 -2.32 -15.32
C ARG A 59 -16.25 -2.95 -14.73
N MET A 60 -16.47 -2.79 -13.42
CA MET A 60 -17.65 -3.29 -12.72
C MET A 60 -18.93 -2.71 -13.32
N GLU A 61 -18.93 -1.41 -13.61
CA GLU A 61 -20.05 -0.72 -14.22
C GLU A 61 -20.39 -1.26 -15.64
N ARG A 62 -19.36 -1.47 -16.48
CA ARG A 62 -19.55 -2.10 -17.80
C ARG A 62 -20.10 -3.51 -17.70
N GLN A 63 -19.67 -4.29 -16.71
CA GLN A 63 -20.18 -5.64 -16.49
C GLN A 63 -21.64 -5.65 -16.02
N ALA A 64 -22.01 -4.71 -15.15
CA ALA A 64 -23.35 -4.64 -14.58
C ALA A 64 -24.40 -4.07 -15.57
N SER A 65 -24.04 -3.05 -16.35
CA SER A 65 -24.99 -2.32 -17.21
C SER A 65 -24.80 -2.53 -18.71
N GLY A 66 -23.76 -3.29 -19.11
CA GLY A 66 -23.42 -3.52 -20.52
C GLY A 66 -22.80 -2.30 -21.22
N ASN A 67 -22.85 -1.10 -20.59
CA ASN A 67 -22.35 0.14 -21.15
C ASN A 67 -21.77 1.03 -20.04
N LEU A 68 -20.84 1.91 -20.39
CA LEU A 68 -20.26 2.92 -19.49
C LEU A 68 -20.61 4.32 -20.02
N SER A 69 -21.58 4.98 -19.40
CA SER A 69 -21.88 6.38 -19.73
C SER A 69 -20.76 7.30 -19.23
N GLU A 70 -20.62 8.47 -19.86
CA GLU A 70 -19.65 9.50 -19.46
C GLU A 70 -19.83 9.91 -17.98
N HIS A 71 -21.08 10.13 -17.56
CA HIS A 71 -21.39 10.48 -16.16
C HIS A 71 -20.92 9.39 -15.16
N ARG A 72 -21.11 8.11 -15.47
CA ARG A 72 -20.65 7.00 -14.62
C ARG A 72 -19.11 6.89 -14.63
N ALA A 73 -18.48 7.14 -15.77
CA ALA A 73 -17.01 7.19 -15.86
C ALA A 73 -16.44 8.32 -15.02
N GLN A 74 -17.09 9.48 -15.00
CA GLN A 74 -16.71 10.61 -14.17
C GLN A 74 -16.92 10.30 -12.69
N ALA A 75 -18.05 9.72 -12.30
CA ALA A 75 -18.29 9.30 -10.91
C ALA A 75 -17.23 8.32 -10.40
N ALA A 76 -16.79 7.36 -11.22
CA ALA A 76 -15.69 6.46 -10.88
C ALA A 76 -14.36 7.21 -10.63
N ASN A 77 -14.07 8.27 -11.40
CA ASN A 77 -12.90 9.11 -11.17
C ASN A 77 -13.01 9.90 -9.86
N GLU A 78 -14.18 10.46 -9.55
CA GLU A 78 -14.41 11.18 -8.29
C GLU A 78 -14.22 10.27 -7.06
N ILE A 79 -14.72 9.03 -7.13
CA ILE A 79 -14.48 8.03 -6.08
C ILE A 79 -12.99 7.74 -5.95
N ALA A 80 -12.26 7.55 -7.05
CA ALA A 80 -10.83 7.32 -7.02
C ALA A 80 -10.07 8.51 -6.40
N TRP A 81 -10.46 9.76 -6.69
CA TRP A 81 -9.92 10.95 -6.03
C TRP A 81 -10.20 10.98 -4.52
N ALA A 82 -11.40 10.59 -4.09
CA ALA A 82 -11.74 10.49 -2.67
C ALA A 82 -10.87 9.43 -1.97
N CYS A 83 -10.62 8.30 -2.62
CA CYS A 83 -9.71 7.26 -2.11
C CYS A 83 -8.28 7.78 -1.93
N VAL A 84 -7.73 8.50 -2.93
CA VAL A 84 -6.38 9.08 -2.82
C VAL A 84 -6.33 10.11 -1.68
N ARG A 85 -7.35 10.97 -1.56
CA ARG A 85 -7.43 11.93 -0.46
C ARG A 85 -7.41 11.21 0.90
N GLN A 86 -8.23 10.16 1.06
CA GLN A 86 -8.27 9.36 2.28
C GLN A 86 -6.87 8.78 2.62
N LEU A 87 -6.13 8.28 1.64
CA LEU A 87 -4.78 7.77 1.87
C LEU A 87 -3.84 8.89 2.32
N VAL A 88 -3.84 10.04 1.65
CA VAL A 88 -2.97 11.18 2.00
C VAL A 88 -3.26 11.70 3.40
N GLU A 89 -4.54 11.73 3.80
CA GLU A 89 -4.96 12.20 5.13
C GLU A 89 -4.67 11.19 6.25
N ASN A 90 -4.63 9.89 5.94
CA ASN A 90 -4.52 8.82 6.93
C ASN A 90 -3.21 8.01 6.84
N THR A 91 -2.21 8.46 6.10
CA THR A 91 -0.87 7.83 6.04
C THR A 91 0.20 8.90 5.82
N VAL A 92 1.46 8.51 6.02
CA VAL A 92 2.60 9.37 5.66
C VAL A 92 2.99 9.10 4.22
N THR A 93 2.91 10.11 3.35
CA THR A 93 3.37 9.97 1.97
C THR A 93 4.89 10.08 1.88
N LEU A 94 5.55 9.04 1.38
CA LEU A 94 6.98 9.00 1.14
C LEU A 94 7.31 9.50 -0.28
N PRO A 95 8.29 10.37 -0.44
CA PRO A 95 8.74 10.81 -1.76
C PRO A 95 9.45 9.65 -2.47
N THR A 96 9.26 9.56 -3.79
CA THR A 96 10.04 8.71 -4.69
C THR A 96 10.69 9.62 -5.71
N GLY A 97 11.98 9.76 -5.67
CA GLY A 97 12.71 10.71 -6.48
C GLY A 97 13.89 10.09 -7.24
N ARG A 98 14.89 10.93 -7.54
CA ARG A 98 16.05 10.50 -8.31
C ARG A 98 16.90 9.43 -7.60
N ALA A 99 17.06 9.55 -6.28
CA ALA A 99 17.86 8.60 -5.51
C ALA A 99 17.26 7.20 -5.56
N GLU A 100 15.96 7.09 -5.31
CA GLU A 100 15.19 5.84 -5.37
C GLU A 100 15.20 5.26 -6.79
N SER A 101 15.04 6.10 -7.81
CA SER A 101 15.11 5.65 -9.22
C SER A 101 16.48 5.08 -9.59
N LEU A 102 17.57 5.69 -9.13
CA LEU A 102 18.91 5.16 -9.37
C LEU A 102 19.15 3.86 -8.61
N TYR A 103 18.63 3.77 -7.38
CA TYR A 103 18.77 2.55 -6.59
C TYR A 103 17.93 1.39 -7.15
N ALA A 104 16.74 1.67 -7.67
CA ALA A 104 15.92 0.67 -8.38
C ALA A 104 16.68 0.01 -9.55
N LEU A 105 17.52 0.77 -10.29
CA LEU A 105 18.36 0.19 -11.34
C LEU A 105 19.40 -0.80 -10.79
N VAL A 106 19.87 -0.59 -9.55
CA VAL A 106 20.80 -1.50 -8.87
C VAL A 106 20.08 -2.77 -8.41
N LEU A 107 18.79 -2.66 -8.04
CA LEU A 107 17.97 -3.78 -7.58
C LEU A 107 17.50 -4.69 -8.74
N ARG A 108 17.53 -4.23 -9.98
CA ARG A 108 17.06 -4.97 -11.17
C ARG A 108 17.41 -6.46 -11.21
N PRO A 109 18.63 -6.93 -10.79
CA PRO A 109 18.95 -8.35 -10.78
C PRO A 109 18.12 -9.19 -9.80
N LEU A 110 17.45 -8.57 -8.81
CA LEU A 110 16.67 -9.26 -7.77
C LEU A 110 15.25 -9.58 -8.24
N HIS A 111 14.56 -8.61 -8.86
CA HIS A 111 13.14 -8.75 -9.20
C HIS A 111 12.87 -8.73 -10.71
N GLY A 112 13.64 -7.92 -11.46
CA GLY A 112 13.41 -7.70 -12.89
C GLY A 112 12.13 -6.91 -13.22
N ASP A 113 11.43 -6.40 -12.19
CA ASP A 113 10.30 -5.48 -12.28
C ASP A 113 10.69 -4.12 -11.72
N PHE A 114 10.60 -3.08 -12.55
CA PHE A 114 11.03 -1.74 -12.16
C PHE A 114 10.12 -1.12 -11.10
N GLU A 115 8.85 -1.46 -11.11
CA GLU A 115 7.87 -0.94 -10.12
C GLU A 115 8.18 -1.50 -8.73
N ASP A 116 8.40 -2.81 -8.63
CA ASP A 116 8.81 -3.47 -7.38
C ASP A 116 10.14 -2.93 -6.86
N ASP A 117 11.13 -2.80 -7.75
CA ASP A 117 12.44 -2.25 -7.39
C ASP A 117 12.34 -0.80 -6.88
N LEU A 118 11.42 -0.02 -7.43
CA LEU A 118 11.20 1.37 -7.01
C LEU A 118 10.47 1.45 -5.66
N VAL A 119 9.53 0.53 -5.39
CA VAL A 119 8.87 0.37 -4.09
C VAL A 119 9.90 0.00 -3.02
N VAL A 120 10.75 -0.99 -3.28
CA VAL A 120 11.82 -1.41 -2.37
C VAL A 120 12.83 -0.27 -2.13
N ALA A 121 13.25 0.43 -3.19
CA ALA A 121 14.16 1.57 -3.08
C ALA A 121 13.57 2.69 -2.22
N THR A 122 12.28 2.96 -2.35
CA THR A 122 11.56 3.95 -1.54
C THR A 122 11.50 3.52 -0.07
N ALA A 123 11.20 2.26 0.21
CA ALA A 123 11.15 1.71 1.55
C ALA A 123 12.52 1.80 2.25
N LEU A 124 13.60 1.43 1.54
CA LEU A 124 14.97 1.52 2.04
C LEU A 124 15.39 2.96 2.28
N GLY A 125 15.15 3.86 1.33
CA GLY A 125 15.50 5.28 1.45
C GLY A 125 14.78 5.98 2.61
N ALA A 126 13.56 5.53 2.92
CA ALA A 126 12.79 6.02 4.05
C ALA A 126 13.10 5.34 5.39
N ASN A 127 14.01 4.35 5.42
CA ASN A 127 14.34 3.56 6.60
C ASN A 127 13.08 3.00 7.30
N VAL A 128 12.19 2.34 6.56
CA VAL A 128 11.06 1.66 7.19
C VAL A 128 11.50 0.35 7.83
N ASP A 129 10.86 -0.05 8.92
CA ASP A 129 11.14 -1.33 9.58
C ASP A 129 10.67 -2.51 8.73
N TYR A 130 9.49 -2.37 8.09
CA TYR A 130 8.88 -3.40 7.26
C TYR A 130 8.26 -2.81 6.01
N LEU A 131 8.43 -3.49 4.88
CA LEU A 131 7.58 -3.37 3.70
C LEU A 131 6.43 -4.36 3.85
N VAL A 132 5.21 -3.95 3.53
CA VAL A 132 4.02 -4.80 3.59
C VAL A 132 3.47 -4.98 2.19
N SER A 133 3.52 -6.20 1.68
CA SER A 133 3.04 -6.55 0.33
C SER A 133 2.41 -7.94 0.33
N ASN A 134 1.36 -8.13 -0.47
CA ASN A 134 0.75 -9.43 -0.71
C ASN A 134 1.32 -10.12 -1.98
N ASP A 135 2.37 -9.56 -2.59
CA ASP A 135 3.11 -10.21 -3.68
C ASP A 135 4.14 -11.18 -3.12
N GLU A 136 3.96 -12.48 -3.40
CA GLU A 136 4.84 -13.56 -2.90
C GLU A 136 6.30 -13.40 -3.38
N ARG A 137 6.52 -12.83 -4.58
CA ARG A 137 7.87 -12.62 -5.11
C ARG A 137 8.57 -11.53 -4.33
N LEU A 138 7.86 -10.43 -4.06
CA LEU A 138 8.40 -9.31 -3.30
C LEU A 138 8.68 -9.73 -1.85
N VAL A 139 7.78 -10.47 -1.22
CA VAL A 139 7.97 -11.03 0.13
C VAL A 139 9.20 -11.95 0.19
N GLY A 140 9.39 -12.81 -0.84
CA GLY A 140 10.47 -13.80 -0.84
C GLY A 140 11.87 -13.27 -1.21
N HIS A 141 11.97 -12.14 -1.92
CA HIS A 141 13.24 -11.68 -2.50
C HIS A 141 13.64 -10.25 -2.12
N SER A 142 12.81 -9.53 -1.35
CA SER A 142 13.11 -8.16 -0.94
C SER A 142 14.35 -8.09 -0.05
N PRO A 143 15.27 -7.14 -0.27
CA PRO A 143 16.42 -6.91 0.62
C PRO A 143 16.05 -6.23 1.95
N ILE A 144 14.81 -5.78 2.10
CA ILE A 144 14.23 -5.32 3.36
C ILE A 144 13.22 -6.35 3.86
N ALA A 145 13.03 -6.43 5.18
CA ALA A 145 12.01 -7.29 5.76
C ALA A 145 10.63 -6.96 5.15
N CYS A 146 10.12 -7.88 4.35
CA CYS A 146 8.83 -7.77 3.66
C CYS A 146 7.86 -8.81 4.22
N LEU A 147 6.68 -8.38 4.59
CA LEU A 147 5.66 -9.19 5.24
C LEU A 147 4.35 -9.11 4.45
N THR A 148 3.55 -10.19 4.49
CA THR A 148 2.17 -10.10 4.02
C THR A 148 1.35 -9.16 4.93
N SER A 149 0.21 -8.67 4.45
CA SER A 149 -0.67 -7.82 5.27
C SER A 149 -1.12 -8.55 6.55
N SER A 150 -1.37 -9.86 6.47
CA SER A 150 -1.76 -10.70 7.61
C SER A 150 -0.62 -10.86 8.62
N ASP A 151 0.60 -11.16 8.15
CA ASP A 151 1.76 -11.34 9.04
C ASP A 151 2.18 -10.03 9.68
N ALA A 152 2.16 -8.92 8.93
CA ALA A 152 2.45 -7.59 9.43
C ALA A 152 1.47 -7.20 10.54
N ARG A 153 0.16 -7.39 10.31
CA ARG A 153 -0.86 -7.15 11.33
C ARG A 153 -0.62 -7.97 12.59
N ALA A 154 -0.41 -9.29 12.45
CA ALA A 154 -0.22 -10.19 13.58
C ALA A 154 1.05 -9.83 14.41
N LEU A 155 2.15 -9.50 13.71
CA LEU A 155 3.39 -9.06 14.35
C LEU A 155 3.18 -7.75 15.14
N LEU A 156 2.56 -6.74 14.52
CA LEU A 156 2.32 -5.45 15.16
C LEU A 156 1.39 -5.58 16.36
N GLU A 157 0.31 -6.36 16.26
CA GLU A 157 -0.60 -6.66 17.38
C GLU A 157 0.16 -7.31 18.55
N SER A 158 1.04 -8.26 18.27
CA SER A 158 1.86 -8.95 19.29
C SER A 158 2.86 -8.01 19.96
N GLU A 159 3.58 -7.18 19.19
CA GLU A 159 4.53 -6.21 19.75
C GLU A 159 3.82 -5.18 20.66
N LEU A 160 2.64 -4.70 20.25
CA LEU A 160 1.86 -3.74 21.03
C LEU A 160 1.30 -4.34 22.33
N ALA A 161 0.88 -5.62 22.30
CA ALA A 161 0.44 -6.33 23.50
C ALA A 161 1.58 -6.48 24.51
N GLY A 162 2.77 -6.87 24.07
CA GLY A 162 3.95 -7.01 24.92
C GLY A 162 4.40 -5.68 25.57
N LEU A 163 4.23 -4.55 24.88
CA LEU A 163 4.53 -3.22 25.44
C LEU A 163 3.54 -2.82 26.54
N LYS A 164 2.26 -3.16 26.39
CA LYS A 164 1.20 -2.86 27.39
C LYS A 164 1.35 -3.69 28.65
N GLU A 165 1.90 -4.90 28.58
CA GLU A 165 2.17 -5.76 29.75
C GLU A 165 3.43 -5.33 30.54
N SER A 166 4.30 -4.53 29.91
CA SER A 166 5.58 -4.08 30.49
C SER A 166 5.49 -2.70 31.17
N THR A 167 4.31 -2.06 31.15
CA THR A 167 4.06 -0.72 31.71
C THR A 167 3.11 -0.78 32.89
#